data_77cf39d0e3441e3d93c1fe6d13989dbf
#
_entry.id   77cf39d0e3441e3d93c1fe6d13989dbf
#
_cell.length_a   1.000
_cell.length_b   1.000
_cell.length_c   1.000
_cell.angle_alpha   90.00
_cell.angle_beta   90.00
_cell.angle_gamma   90.00
#
_symmetry.space_group_name_H-M   'P 1'
#
loop_
_entity.id
_entity.type
_entity.pdbx_description
1 polymer ?
#
loop_
_entity_poly.entity_id
_entity_poly.type
_entity_poly.pdbx_seq_one_letter_code
_entity_poly.pdbx_strand_id
1 'polypeptide(L)'
;MFVCACSESPAGPEQGNEQESTEDPNEGTEEPVEPKFKAGEYYKSGLAEGIIAHVDESGEHGLLISLDEGYEQWSTDYIMLIVQGGEFSRENGARNTEYIKSQENWEELYPAVVWCDNKNALGLSSWYLPAPTELAYAAQNVEAINATLKEMGYEPIATGMNQAYWSSEEFGVQGAYAISFATGDFADYGHDKKAYNRVRAMRKF
;
A
#
# COMPACT_ATOMS: atom_id res chain seq x y z
N MET A 1 9.23 73.71 -19.16
CA MET A 1 8.59 74.94 -18.59
C MET A 1 7.94 74.54 -17.28
N PHE A 2 8.33 75.20 -16.21
CA PHE A 2 7.91 75.15 -14.81
C PHE A 2 8.29 73.89 -14.02
N VAL A 3 9.30 73.88 -13.30
CA VAL A 3 9.93 74.43 -12.07
C VAL A 3 8.99 74.62 -10.88
N CYS A 4 9.48 74.16 -9.81
CA CYS A 4 9.27 74.57 -8.40
C CYS A 4 8.55 73.56 -7.53
N ALA A 5 8.89 73.37 -6.32
CA ALA A 5 10.00 73.73 -5.43
C ALA A 5 9.96 72.92 -4.17
N CYS A 6 11.08 72.83 -3.54
CA CYS A 6 11.33 72.28 -2.21
C CYS A 6 10.44 72.84 -1.07
N SER A 7 10.20 72.05 -0.05
CA SER A 7 10.34 72.54 1.33
C SER A 7 10.77 71.39 2.28
N GLU A 8 11.87 71.64 2.96
CA GLU A 8 12.45 70.89 4.04
C GLU A 8 11.78 71.19 5.40
N SER A 9 11.90 70.16 6.24
CA SER A 9 12.13 70.24 7.71
C SER A 9 10.98 70.22 8.67
N PRO A 10 11.16 69.79 9.94
CA PRO A 10 12.31 69.14 10.57
C PRO A 10 11.99 67.86 11.40
N ALA A 11 13.05 67.25 11.85
CA ALA A 11 13.08 66.09 12.73
C ALA A 11 12.47 66.34 14.12
N GLY A 12 11.76 65.34 14.62
CA GLY A 12 11.37 65.17 16.03
C GLY A 12 11.83 63.78 16.51
N PRO A 13 12.05 63.58 17.80
CA PRO A 13 12.95 62.54 18.34
C PRO A 13 12.33 61.16 18.34
N GLU A 14 13.20 60.18 18.08
CA GLU A 14 12.98 58.74 18.24
C GLU A 14 12.61 58.41 19.66
N GLN A 15 11.44 57.79 19.87
CA GLN A 15 11.16 56.99 21.04
C GLN A 15 11.28 55.52 20.66
N GLY A 16 12.32 54.88 21.19
CA GLY A 16 12.52 53.47 21.14
C GLY A 16 11.38 52.74 21.85
N ASN A 17 10.71 51.87 21.13
CA ASN A 17 9.80 50.88 21.70
C ASN A 17 10.52 49.54 21.62
N GLU A 18 11.19 49.18 22.72
CA GLU A 18 11.69 47.83 22.94
C GLU A 18 10.49 46.92 23.17
N GLN A 19 10.08 46.18 22.11
CA GLN A 19 9.19 45.04 22.27
C GLN A 19 10.01 43.86 22.78
N GLU A 20 9.91 43.66 24.08
CA GLU A 20 10.36 42.45 24.76
C GLU A 20 9.55 41.27 24.19
N SER A 21 10.21 40.45 23.35
CA SER A 21 9.65 39.18 22.93
C SER A 21 9.66 38.22 24.12
N THR A 22 8.51 38.03 24.71
CA THR A 22 8.29 36.92 25.64
C THR A 22 8.30 35.62 24.81
N GLU A 23 9.44 34.94 24.80
CA GLU A 23 9.52 33.53 24.39
C GLU A 23 8.65 32.72 25.35
N ASP A 24 7.64 32.05 24.82
CA ASP A 24 6.82 31.10 25.53
C ASP A 24 7.65 29.84 25.81
N PRO A 25 7.98 29.48 27.06
CA PRO A 25 8.88 28.38 27.36
C PRO A 25 8.20 27.00 27.29
N ASN A 26 7.12 26.86 26.54
CA ASN A 26 6.35 25.60 26.48
C ASN A 26 6.13 25.07 25.04
N GLU A 27 7.12 25.20 24.15
CA GLU A 27 7.24 24.26 23.04
C GLU A 27 7.78 22.94 23.59
N GLY A 28 6.87 22.13 24.10
CA GLY A 28 7.16 20.74 24.43
C GLY A 28 7.58 20.03 23.14
N THR A 29 8.86 19.75 23.01
CA THR A 29 9.36 18.78 22.04
C THR A 29 8.76 17.43 22.43
N GLU A 30 7.65 17.06 21.77
CA GLU A 30 7.15 15.69 21.85
C GLU A 30 8.27 14.79 21.29
N GLU A 31 8.85 13.98 22.17
CA GLU A 31 9.78 12.94 21.72
C GLU A 31 9.07 12.06 20.69
N PRO A 32 9.72 11.71 19.58
CA PRO A 32 9.12 10.83 18.58
C PRO A 32 8.73 9.52 19.25
N VAL A 33 7.44 9.22 19.28
CA VAL A 33 6.94 7.94 19.79
C VAL A 33 7.45 6.86 18.84
N GLU A 34 8.28 5.95 19.35
CA GLU A 34 8.75 4.81 18.56
C GLU A 34 7.55 3.97 18.08
N PRO A 35 7.48 3.61 16.80
CA PRO A 35 6.38 2.82 16.29
C PRO A 35 6.32 1.46 17.00
N LYS A 36 5.12 1.03 17.35
CA LYS A 36 4.88 -0.23 18.05
C LYS A 36 5.24 -1.45 17.20
N PHE A 37 5.13 -1.31 15.87
CA PHE A 37 5.38 -2.37 14.90
C PHE A 37 6.37 -1.89 13.83
N LYS A 38 7.10 -2.85 13.21
CA LYS A 38 8.04 -2.58 12.12
C LYS A 38 7.79 -3.53 10.95
N ALA A 39 7.97 -3.03 9.73
CA ALA A 39 7.90 -3.87 8.54
C ALA A 39 8.98 -4.98 8.60
N GLY A 40 8.60 -6.17 8.16
CA GLY A 40 9.43 -7.37 8.25
C GLY A 40 9.25 -8.19 9.52
N GLU A 41 8.58 -7.66 10.57
CA GLU A 41 8.30 -8.44 11.77
C GLU A 41 7.16 -9.46 11.55
N TYR A 42 7.29 -10.60 12.22
CA TYR A 42 6.20 -11.56 12.31
C TYR A 42 5.10 -11.06 13.22
N TYR A 43 3.88 -11.16 12.74
CA TYR A 43 2.68 -10.76 13.48
C TYR A 43 1.73 -11.92 13.67
N LYS A 44 1.21 -12.05 14.91
CA LYS A 44 0.14 -13.00 15.22
C LYS A 44 -0.83 -12.41 16.25
N SER A 45 -2.09 -12.34 15.90
CA SER A 45 -3.18 -11.96 16.79
C SER A 45 -4.46 -12.73 16.43
N GLY A 46 -4.89 -13.61 17.30
CA GLY A 46 -6.00 -14.52 17.02
C GLY A 46 -5.71 -15.39 15.78
N LEU A 47 -6.55 -15.27 14.75
CA LEU A 47 -6.38 -15.96 13.47
C LEU A 47 -5.62 -15.14 12.42
N ALA A 48 -5.24 -13.90 12.76
CA ALA A 48 -4.39 -13.09 11.92
C ALA A 48 -2.93 -13.51 12.11
N GLU A 49 -2.30 -14.05 11.09
CA GLU A 49 -0.92 -14.48 11.11
C GLU A 49 -0.23 -14.16 9.78
N GLY A 50 0.88 -13.42 9.82
CA GLY A 50 1.61 -12.99 8.63
C GLY A 50 2.86 -12.21 8.97
N ILE A 51 3.50 -11.65 7.94
CA ILE A 51 4.61 -10.70 8.11
C ILE A 51 4.09 -9.29 7.89
N ILE A 52 4.52 -8.34 8.70
CA ILE A 52 4.18 -6.93 8.53
C ILE A 52 4.85 -6.43 7.25
N ALA A 53 4.02 -6.08 6.26
CA ALA A 53 4.48 -5.54 4.98
C ALA A 53 4.64 -4.02 5.02
N HIS A 54 3.80 -3.35 5.80
CA HIS A 54 3.77 -1.90 5.95
C HIS A 54 3.16 -1.52 7.30
N VAL A 55 3.64 -0.43 7.87
CA VAL A 55 3.08 0.21 9.07
C VAL A 55 2.71 1.64 8.70
N ASP A 56 1.54 2.09 9.10
CA ASP A 56 1.09 3.45 8.85
C ASP A 56 1.79 4.48 9.78
N GLU A 57 1.48 5.76 9.60
CA GLU A 57 2.09 6.85 10.36
C GLU A 57 1.80 6.78 11.87
N SER A 58 0.76 6.08 12.29
CA SER A 58 0.46 5.88 13.71
C SER A 58 1.43 4.91 14.39
N GLY A 59 2.09 4.05 13.63
CA GLY A 59 2.93 2.97 14.15
C GLY A 59 2.15 1.81 14.77
N GLU A 60 0.82 1.84 14.76
CA GLU A 60 -0.05 0.84 15.41
C GLU A 60 -0.86 -0.02 14.46
N HIS A 61 -1.03 0.41 13.20
CA HIS A 61 -1.80 -0.28 12.17
C HIS A 61 -0.98 -0.44 10.89
N GLY A 62 -1.43 -1.32 10.02
CA GLY A 62 -0.73 -1.54 8.76
C GLY A 62 -1.27 -2.70 7.94
N LEU A 63 -0.37 -3.29 7.16
CA LEU A 63 -0.66 -4.39 6.25
C LEU A 63 0.18 -5.62 6.61
N LEU A 64 -0.47 -6.76 6.69
CA LEU A 64 0.18 -8.07 6.72
C LEU A 64 0.21 -8.66 5.31
N ILE A 65 1.29 -9.39 5.01
CA ILE A 65 1.39 -10.28 3.85
C ILE A 65 1.39 -11.74 4.31
N SER A 66 0.75 -12.62 3.54
CA SER A 66 0.61 -14.04 3.89
C SER A 66 1.96 -14.77 3.92
N LEU A 67 2.08 -15.76 4.80
CA LEU A 67 3.28 -16.60 4.95
C LEU A 67 3.52 -17.50 3.73
N ASP A 68 2.43 -17.99 3.13
CA ASP A 68 2.42 -18.87 1.99
C ASP A 68 2.13 -18.11 0.69
N GLU A 69 2.33 -18.79 -0.43
CA GLU A 69 2.22 -18.26 -1.78
C GLU A 69 1.39 -19.19 -2.66
N GLY A 70 0.58 -18.61 -3.55
CA GLY A 70 -0.12 -19.33 -4.63
C GLY A 70 0.51 -19.07 -6.00
N TYR A 71 0.04 -19.82 -6.99
CA TYR A 71 0.40 -19.62 -8.40
C TYR A 71 -0.85 -19.85 -9.24
N GLU A 72 -1.52 -18.77 -9.62
CA GLU A 72 -2.88 -18.79 -10.14
C GLU A 72 -3.04 -17.90 -11.37
N GLN A 73 -4.10 -18.13 -12.13
CA GLN A 73 -4.60 -17.17 -13.12
C GLN A 73 -5.33 -16.03 -12.40
N TRP A 74 -5.26 -14.81 -12.94
CA TRP A 74 -6.10 -13.71 -12.45
C TRP A 74 -7.57 -13.97 -12.76
N SER A 75 -7.85 -14.39 -13.99
CA SER A 75 -9.17 -14.83 -14.44
C SER A 75 -9.05 -15.97 -15.44
N THR A 76 -10.03 -16.87 -15.43
CA THR A 76 -10.15 -17.97 -16.42
C THR A 76 -10.72 -17.51 -17.74
N ASP A 77 -11.30 -16.30 -17.80
CA ASP A 77 -11.87 -15.72 -19.02
C ASP A 77 -11.54 -14.24 -19.20
N TYR A 78 -11.69 -13.73 -20.42
CA TYR A 78 -11.48 -12.34 -20.78
C TYR A 78 -12.76 -11.52 -20.60
N ILE A 79 -13.05 -11.24 -19.35
CA ILE A 79 -14.18 -10.38 -18.92
C ILE A 79 -13.61 -9.03 -18.50
N MET A 80 -14.23 -7.95 -18.95
CA MET A 80 -13.87 -6.60 -18.55
C MET A 80 -14.85 -6.09 -17.48
N LEU A 81 -14.40 -6.05 -16.24
CA LEU A 81 -15.20 -5.62 -15.10
C LEU A 81 -15.39 -4.10 -15.05
N ILE A 82 -14.40 -3.33 -15.50
CA ILE A 82 -14.47 -1.86 -15.55
C ILE A 82 -15.67 -1.38 -16.37
N VAL A 83 -15.97 -2.03 -17.52
CA VAL A 83 -17.11 -1.66 -18.37
C VAL A 83 -18.47 -1.96 -17.70
N GLN A 84 -18.49 -2.85 -16.73
CA GLN A 84 -19.69 -3.19 -15.96
C GLN A 84 -19.97 -2.21 -14.81
N GLY A 85 -19.24 -1.08 -14.77
CA GLY A 85 -19.40 -0.03 -13.76
C GLY A 85 -18.50 -0.20 -12.55
N GLY A 86 -17.50 -1.09 -12.61
CA GLY A 86 -16.49 -1.26 -11.57
C GLY A 86 -15.43 -0.17 -11.63
N GLU A 87 -15.12 0.40 -10.49
CA GLU A 87 -13.95 1.21 -10.29
C GLU A 87 -12.95 0.44 -9.42
N PHE A 88 -11.82 0.04 -10.02
CA PHE A 88 -10.73 -0.52 -9.26
C PHE A 88 -9.92 0.58 -8.58
N SER A 89 -9.49 0.29 -7.37
CA SER A 89 -8.60 1.16 -6.60
C SER A 89 -7.16 0.66 -6.69
N ARG A 90 -6.22 1.56 -6.96
CA ARG A 90 -4.79 1.25 -6.88
C ARG A 90 -4.30 1.06 -5.44
N GLU A 91 -5.09 1.49 -4.44
CA GLU A 91 -4.70 1.59 -3.03
C GLU A 91 -5.51 0.67 -2.10
N ASN A 92 -6.58 0.05 -2.58
CA ASN A 92 -7.49 -0.69 -1.72
C ASN A 92 -7.89 -2.04 -2.33
N GLY A 93 -7.05 -3.05 -2.09
CA GLY A 93 -7.26 -4.42 -2.57
C GLY A 93 -8.48 -5.09 -1.95
N ALA A 94 -8.82 -4.77 -0.71
CA ALA A 94 -10.02 -5.29 -0.06
C ALA A 94 -11.29 -4.87 -0.82
N ARG A 95 -11.40 -3.58 -1.18
CA ARG A 95 -12.52 -3.08 -1.99
C ARG A 95 -12.58 -3.75 -3.37
N ASN A 96 -11.43 -3.90 -4.04
CA ASN A 96 -11.35 -4.55 -5.34
C ASN A 96 -11.78 -6.02 -5.25
N THR A 97 -11.31 -6.72 -4.24
CA THR A 97 -11.65 -8.13 -3.98
C THR A 97 -13.14 -8.30 -3.75
N GLU A 98 -13.76 -7.46 -2.91
CA GLU A 98 -15.20 -7.50 -2.67
C GLU A 98 -16.00 -7.20 -3.95
N TYR A 99 -15.54 -6.27 -4.79
CA TYR A 99 -16.16 -6.02 -6.07
C TYR A 99 -16.10 -7.24 -7.01
N ILE A 100 -14.93 -7.89 -7.10
CA ILE A 100 -14.79 -9.13 -7.89
C ILE A 100 -15.71 -10.23 -7.34
N LYS A 101 -15.77 -10.40 -6.02
CA LYS A 101 -16.65 -11.39 -5.34
C LYS A 101 -18.14 -11.11 -5.54
N SER A 102 -18.53 -9.89 -5.87
CA SER A 102 -19.92 -9.54 -6.19
C SER A 102 -20.36 -9.99 -7.59
N GLN A 103 -19.43 -10.44 -8.44
CA GLN A 103 -19.75 -10.91 -9.78
C GLN A 103 -20.32 -12.33 -9.77
N GLU A 104 -21.19 -12.62 -10.73
CA GLU A 104 -21.71 -13.97 -10.90
C GLU A 104 -20.58 -14.95 -11.24
N ASN A 105 -20.60 -16.14 -10.63
CA ASN A 105 -19.61 -17.20 -10.83
C ASN A 105 -18.14 -16.78 -10.50
N TRP A 106 -17.93 -15.83 -9.60
CA TRP A 106 -16.61 -15.32 -9.28
C TRP A 106 -15.64 -16.43 -8.81
N GLU A 107 -16.13 -17.44 -8.10
CA GLU A 107 -15.32 -18.59 -7.61
C GLU A 107 -14.73 -19.42 -8.76
N GLU A 108 -15.42 -19.50 -9.90
CA GLU A 108 -14.94 -20.20 -11.09
C GLU A 108 -14.06 -19.31 -11.98
N LEU A 109 -14.33 -17.99 -11.96
CA LEU A 109 -13.73 -17.04 -12.88
C LEU A 109 -12.44 -16.39 -12.38
N TYR A 110 -12.23 -16.27 -11.06
CA TYR A 110 -11.11 -15.48 -10.50
C TYR A 110 -10.25 -16.27 -9.50
N PRO A 111 -9.45 -17.27 -9.98
CA PRO A 111 -8.67 -18.15 -9.10
C PRO A 111 -7.74 -17.44 -8.12
N ALA A 112 -7.10 -16.33 -8.52
CA ALA A 112 -6.24 -15.56 -7.63
C ALA A 112 -7.02 -14.97 -6.42
N VAL A 113 -8.26 -14.52 -6.66
CA VAL A 113 -9.15 -14.03 -5.59
C VAL A 113 -9.60 -15.17 -4.71
N VAL A 114 -9.99 -16.30 -5.30
CA VAL A 114 -10.38 -17.52 -4.56
C VAL A 114 -9.26 -17.99 -3.67
N TRP A 115 -8.01 -18.00 -4.15
CA TRP A 115 -6.85 -18.37 -3.36
C TRP A 115 -6.69 -17.50 -2.11
N CYS A 116 -6.86 -16.18 -2.26
CA CYS A 116 -6.84 -15.25 -1.13
C CYS A 116 -8.02 -15.47 -0.19
N ASP A 117 -9.23 -15.66 -0.73
CA ASP A 117 -10.46 -15.84 0.05
C ASP A 117 -10.48 -17.16 0.85
N ASN A 118 -9.86 -18.21 0.34
CA ASN A 118 -9.70 -19.48 1.06
C ASN A 118 -8.94 -19.35 2.39
N LYS A 119 -8.17 -18.28 2.59
CA LYS A 119 -7.54 -17.94 3.87
C LYS A 119 -8.53 -17.41 4.89
N ASN A 120 -9.72 -17.06 4.44
CA ASN A 120 -10.81 -16.54 5.25
C ASN A 120 -11.66 -17.68 5.89
N ALA A 121 -11.13 -18.90 5.93
CA ALA A 121 -11.79 -20.03 6.56
C ALA A 121 -12.24 -19.68 7.98
N LEU A 122 -13.48 -20.03 8.32
CA LEU A 122 -14.16 -19.75 9.58
C LEU A 122 -14.76 -18.33 9.71
N GLY A 123 -14.84 -17.52 8.66
CA GLY A 123 -15.49 -16.20 8.69
C GLY A 123 -14.79 -15.16 9.57
N LEU A 124 -13.52 -15.38 9.91
CA LEU A 124 -12.76 -14.59 10.89
C LEU A 124 -11.62 -13.79 10.26
N SER A 125 -11.69 -13.54 8.97
CA SER A 125 -10.56 -12.94 8.31
C SER A 125 -10.97 -11.95 7.25
N SER A 126 -10.00 -11.18 6.85
CA SER A 126 -10.10 -10.13 5.88
C SER A 126 -8.91 -10.19 4.93
N TRP A 127 -8.48 -11.42 4.56
CA TRP A 127 -7.48 -11.63 3.54
C TRP A 127 -8.07 -11.35 2.16
N TYR A 128 -7.35 -10.63 1.33
CA TYR A 128 -7.76 -10.21 0.01
C TYR A 128 -6.59 -10.21 -0.98
N LEU A 129 -6.89 -10.16 -2.26
CA LEU A 129 -5.91 -9.93 -3.31
C LEU A 129 -5.48 -8.46 -3.26
N PRO A 130 -4.20 -8.15 -2.99
CA PRO A 130 -3.76 -6.79 -2.73
C PRO A 130 -3.86 -5.87 -3.95
N ALA A 131 -4.06 -4.59 -3.71
CA ALA A 131 -3.95 -3.56 -4.73
C ALA A 131 -2.47 -3.30 -5.11
N PRO A 132 -2.19 -2.67 -6.27
CA PRO A 132 -0.82 -2.38 -6.69
C PRO A 132 0.00 -1.62 -5.65
N THR A 133 -0.54 -0.58 -5.02
CA THR A 133 0.16 0.22 -4.01
C THR A 133 0.47 -0.60 -2.75
N GLU A 134 -0.44 -1.49 -2.34
CA GLU A 134 -0.20 -2.38 -1.20
C GLU A 134 0.96 -3.36 -1.46
N LEU A 135 1.06 -3.90 -2.69
CA LEU A 135 2.21 -4.71 -3.10
C LEU A 135 3.50 -3.89 -3.18
N ALA A 136 3.42 -2.62 -3.60
CA ALA A 136 4.58 -1.74 -3.63
C ALA A 136 5.14 -1.48 -2.22
N TYR A 137 4.30 -1.34 -1.20
CA TYR A 137 4.75 -1.26 0.18
C TYR A 137 5.51 -2.52 0.62
N ALA A 138 5.02 -3.70 0.25
CA ALA A 138 5.74 -4.95 0.52
C ALA A 138 7.07 -5.02 -0.25
N ALA A 139 7.11 -4.54 -1.50
CA ALA A 139 8.33 -4.53 -2.29
C ALA A 139 9.42 -3.63 -1.68
N GLN A 140 9.06 -2.49 -1.11
CA GLN A 140 9.99 -1.61 -0.39
C GLN A 140 10.63 -2.27 0.84
N ASN A 141 9.96 -3.26 1.43
CA ASN A 141 10.37 -3.96 2.64
C ASN A 141 10.73 -5.44 2.39
N VAL A 142 10.87 -5.84 1.11
CA VAL A 142 11.00 -7.25 0.72
C VAL A 142 12.18 -7.97 1.36
N GLU A 143 13.29 -7.28 1.58
CA GLU A 143 14.48 -7.87 2.21
C GLU A 143 14.18 -8.27 3.67
N ALA A 144 13.55 -7.38 4.45
CA ALA A 144 13.16 -7.66 5.83
C ALA A 144 12.09 -8.75 5.91
N ILE A 145 11.08 -8.69 5.04
CA ILE A 145 10.01 -9.71 4.94
C ILE A 145 10.64 -11.07 4.63
N ASN A 146 11.54 -11.15 3.64
CA ASN A 146 12.19 -12.38 3.22
C ASN A 146 13.15 -12.95 4.27
N ALA A 147 13.78 -12.10 5.08
CA ALA A 147 14.60 -12.57 6.20
C ALA A 147 13.73 -13.36 7.20
N THR A 148 12.61 -12.79 7.61
CA THR A 148 11.69 -13.43 8.56
C THR A 148 11.02 -14.67 7.97
N LEU A 149 10.56 -14.63 6.70
CA LEU A 149 10.00 -15.82 6.04
C LEU A 149 10.99 -16.98 6.04
N LYS A 150 12.27 -16.73 5.70
CA LYS A 150 13.33 -17.75 5.71
C LYS A 150 13.60 -18.30 7.10
N GLU A 151 13.68 -17.43 8.11
CA GLU A 151 13.87 -17.82 9.49
C GLU A 151 12.76 -18.75 9.98
N MET A 152 11.52 -18.48 9.56
CA MET A 152 10.35 -19.28 9.89
C MET A 152 10.19 -20.54 9.01
N GLY A 153 11.04 -20.74 7.99
CA GLY A 153 10.99 -21.90 7.08
C GLY A 153 9.94 -21.78 5.97
N TYR A 154 9.46 -20.60 5.67
CA TYR A 154 8.57 -20.30 4.54
C TYR A 154 9.34 -19.90 3.29
N GLU A 155 8.71 -20.10 2.11
CA GLU A 155 9.26 -19.60 0.85
C GLU A 155 9.32 -18.07 0.84
N PRO A 156 10.48 -17.49 0.54
CA PRO A 156 10.61 -16.05 0.41
C PRO A 156 9.84 -15.51 -0.80
N ILE A 157 9.45 -14.26 -0.75
CA ILE A 157 8.92 -13.53 -1.90
C ILE A 157 9.99 -13.53 -3.00
N ALA A 158 9.59 -13.94 -4.19
CA ALA A 158 10.49 -14.02 -5.32
C ALA A 158 10.81 -12.63 -5.88
N THR A 159 12.11 -12.33 -6.01
CA THR A 159 12.64 -11.04 -6.50
C THR A 159 13.31 -11.15 -7.87
N GLY A 160 13.03 -12.21 -8.64
CA GLY A 160 13.56 -12.39 -9.98
C GLY A 160 12.88 -11.48 -11.02
N MET A 161 13.62 -11.05 -12.04
CA MET A 161 13.15 -10.10 -13.07
C MET A 161 11.89 -10.53 -13.85
N ASN A 162 11.61 -11.83 -13.93
CA ASN A 162 10.45 -12.37 -14.64
C ASN A 162 9.41 -12.96 -13.69
N GLN A 163 9.42 -12.55 -12.44
CA GLN A 163 8.51 -13.06 -11.43
C GLN A 163 7.60 -11.94 -10.95
N ALA A 164 6.32 -12.09 -11.23
CA ALA A 164 5.33 -11.10 -10.90
C ALA A 164 4.25 -11.67 -9.97
N TYR A 165 3.69 -10.79 -9.16
CA TYR A 165 2.58 -11.06 -8.25
C TYR A 165 1.34 -10.35 -8.73
N TRP A 166 0.24 -11.07 -8.85
CA TRP A 166 -1.04 -10.48 -9.20
C TRP A 166 -1.46 -9.41 -8.20
N SER A 167 -1.91 -8.29 -8.73
CA SER A 167 -2.71 -7.33 -7.97
C SER A 167 -4.19 -7.50 -8.26
N SER A 168 -5.02 -6.88 -7.45
CA SER A 168 -6.48 -6.89 -7.61
C SER A 168 -7.00 -5.94 -8.70
N GLU A 169 -6.15 -5.12 -9.31
CA GLU A 169 -6.56 -4.13 -10.30
C GLU A 169 -6.54 -4.70 -11.72
N GLU A 170 -7.67 -4.52 -12.43
CA GLU A 170 -7.80 -4.90 -13.82
C GLU A 170 -7.10 -3.90 -14.76
N PHE A 171 -6.53 -4.40 -15.84
CA PHE A 171 -5.96 -3.63 -16.94
C PHE A 171 -6.66 -3.99 -18.26
N GLY A 172 -7.91 -3.61 -18.39
CA GLY A 172 -8.72 -3.86 -19.61
C GLY A 172 -9.17 -5.31 -19.76
N VAL A 173 -9.63 -5.66 -20.96
CA VAL A 173 -10.27 -6.96 -21.26
C VAL A 173 -9.34 -8.14 -20.98
N GLN A 174 -8.11 -8.07 -21.46
CA GLN A 174 -7.18 -9.21 -21.46
C GLN A 174 -6.18 -9.18 -20.32
N GLY A 175 -5.99 -8.03 -19.66
CA GLY A 175 -4.91 -7.82 -18.70
C GLY A 175 -5.38 -7.50 -17.29
N ALA A 176 -4.52 -7.80 -16.33
CA ALA A 176 -4.55 -7.29 -14.97
C ALA A 176 -3.15 -6.83 -14.54
N TYR A 177 -3.06 -5.92 -13.59
CA TYR A 177 -1.76 -5.46 -13.10
C TYR A 177 -1.08 -6.53 -12.26
N ALA A 178 0.22 -6.66 -12.46
CA ALA A 178 1.08 -7.50 -11.66
C ALA A 178 2.35 -6.72 -11.29
N ILE A 179 2.89 -6.98 -10.11
CA ILE A 179 4.04 -6.26 -9.55
C ILE A 179 5.25 -7.19 -9.50
N SER A 180 6.39 -6.71 -9.97
CA SER A 180 7.68 -7.37 -9.77
C SER A 180 8.37 -6.81 -8.53
N PHE A 181 8.79 -7.69 -7.63
CA PHE A 181 9.57 -7.32 -6.46
C PHE A 181 11.07 -7.14 -6.74
N ALA A 182 11.51 -7.33 -8.00
CA ALA A 182 12.92 -7.17 -8.38
C ALA A 182 13.38 -5.72 -8.33
N THR A 183 12.51 -4.78 -8.66
CA THR A 183 12.83 -3.35 -8.79
C THR A 183 12.07 -2.49 -7.80
N GLY A 184 11.05 -3.02 -7.15
CA GLY A 184 10.09 -2.23 -6.38
C GLY A 184 9.18 -1.36 -7.25
N ASP A 185 9.44 -1.36 -8.57
CA ASP A 185 8.66 -0.59 -9.52
C ASP A 185 7.43 -1.37 -9.96
N PHE A 186 6.37 -0.65 -10.18
CA PHE A 186 5.19 -1.16 -10.87
C PHE A 186 5.59 -1.55 -12.29
N ALA A 187 5.47 -2.82 -12.65
CA ALA A 187 5.36 -3.18 -14.05
C ALA A 187 4.03 -2.60 -14.54
N ASP A 188 4.09 -1.40 -15.13
CA ASP A 188 2.93 -0.61 -15.56
C ASP A 188 2.18 -1.22 -16.76
N TYR A 189 2.44 -2.48 -17.08
CA TYR A 189 1.75 -3.19 -18.15
C TYR A 189 0.99 -4.39 -17.60
N GLY A 190 -0.25 -4.50 -18.04
CA GLY A 190 -1.09 -5.63 -17.70
C GLY A 190 -0.51 -6.94 -18.19
N HIS A 191 -0.45 -7.92 -17.31
CA HIS A 191 -0.21 -9.30 -17.67
C HIS A 191 -1.50 -9.94 -18.17
N ASP A 192 -1.38 -10.90 -19.10
CA ASP A 192 -2.52 -11.69 -19.56
C ASP A 192 -3.22 -12.37 -18.37
N LYS A 193 -4.52 -12.11 -18.19
CA LYS A 193 -5.32 -12.64 -17.08
C LYS A 193 -5.30 -14.17 -17.01
N LYS A 194 -5.16 -14.85 -18.14
CA LYS A 194 -5.09 -16.32 -18.25
C LYS A 194 -3.69 -16.87 -18.02
N ALA A 195 -2.67 -16.01 -17.93
CA ALA A 195 -1.35 -16.44 -17.51
C ALA A 195 -1.32 -16.74 -16.01
N TYR A 196 -0.46 -17.66 -15.62
CA TYR A 196 -0.21 -17.93 -14.20
C TYR A 196 0.85 -16.98 -13.67
N ASN A 197 0.55 -16.33 -12.56
CA ASN A 197 1.50 -15.55 -11.77
C ASN A 197 1.37 -15.90 -10.28
N ARG A 198 2.33 -15.43 -9.50
CA ARG A 198 2.34 -15.61 -8.05
C ARG A 198 1.22 -14.82 -7.39
N VAL A 199 0.75 -15.31 -6.26
CA VAL A 199 -0.27 -14.67 -5.43
C VAL A 199 0.19 -14.69 -3.99
N ARG A 200 0.19 -13.53 -3.34
CA ARG A 200 0.26 -13.41 -1.89
C ARG A 200 -0.90 -12.56 -1.41
N ALA A 201 -1.64 -13.06 -0.45
CA ALA A 201 -2.74 -12.31 0.13
C ALA A 201 -2.22 -11.25 1.10
N MET A 202 -2.98 -10.17 1.23
CA MET A 202 -2.77 -9.16 2.27
C MET A 202 -4.01 -8.97 3.12
N ARG A 203 -3.81 -8.38 4.30
CA ARG A 203 -4.88 -7.93 5.20
C ARG A 203 -4.42 -6.77 6.04
N LYS A 204 -5.37 -5.98 6.54
CA LYS A 204 -5.11 -4.94 7.56
C LYS A 204 -5.03 -5.56 8.96
N PHE A 205 -4.30 -4.92 9.85
CA PHE A 205 -4.23 -5.22 11.28
C PHE A 205 -4.27 -3.96 12.13
#